data_5eaf09faf786d29115a5b3b7ecba95fa
#
_entry.id   5eaf09faf786d29115a5b3b7ecba95fa
#
_cell.length_a   1.000
_cell.length_b   1.000
_cell.length_c   1.000
_cell.angle_alpha   90.00
_cell.angle_beta   90.00
_cell.angle_gamma   90.00
#
_symmetry.space_group_name_H-M   'P 1'
#
loop_
_entity.id
_entity.type
_entity.pdbx_description
1 polymer ?
#
loop_
_entity_poly.entity_id
_entity_poly.type
_entity_poly.pdbx_seq_one_letter_code
_entity_poly.pdbx_strand_id
1 'polypeptide(L)'
;MKMTTTQKLTSLFLLLPFFVFSQIRNIDAGIYKVKYDEGLENPLYVEYTILCPTGNASRKGMDFYKVDSVHTADNEDYKFNVWDKGHMAPAADFNCDREMLYKTFSYLNSSLQHKSLNRGEWKELEKYERELAISEGPVNVEIEVLFEENPPRVPAGAAIPKAYKKHIITSSRTLCYYFLNEEPVEQGFDKFQIKCQH
;
A
#
# COMPACT_ATOMS: atom_id res chain seq x y z
N MET A 1 -7.90 15.37 74.01
CA MET A 1 -7.63 14.28 73.07
C MET A 1 -8.33 14.60 71.79
N LYS A 2 -7.64 15.17 70.78
CA LYS A 2 -8.25 15.56 69.49
C LYS A 2 -7.91 14.48 68.46
N MET A 3 -8.93 13.75 67.97
CA MET A 3 -8.77 12.82 66.88
C MET A 3 -8.83 13.61 65.54
N THR A 4 -7.74 13.58 64.81
CA THR A 4 -7.65 14.11 63.43
C THR A 4 -8.06 13.02 62.43
N THR A 5 -9.19 13.20 61.75
CA THR A 5 -9.67 12.33 60.70
C THR A 5 -8.97 12.67 59.40
N THR A 6 -8.10 11.78 58.93
CA THR A 6 -7.42 11.90 57.61
C THR A 6 -8.35 11.39 56.52
N GLN A 7 -8.92 12.28 55.72
CA GLN A 7 -9.64 11.91 54.49
C GLN A 7 -8.67 11.45 53.43
N LYS A 8 -8.78 10.19 53.02
CA LYS A 8 -8.07 9.67 51.84
C LYS A 8 -8.85 10.05 50.57
N LEU A 9 -8.27 10.98 49.80
CA LEU A 9 -8.79 11.35 48.48
C LEU A 9 -8.43 10.24 47.50
N THR A 10 -9.40 9.40 47.12
CA THR A 10 -9.23 8.39 46.09
C THR A 10 -9.45 9.05 44.71
N SER A 11 -8.38 9.32 44.00
CA SER A 11 -8.42 9.83 42.62
C SER A 11 -8.89 8.71 41.69
N LEU A 12 -10.12 8.83 41.19
CA LEU A 12 -10.68 7.94 40.18
C LEU A 12 -10.16 8.39 38.81
N PHE A 13 -9.15 7.70 38.29
CA PHE A 13 -8.70 7.89 36.92
C PHE A 13 -9.74 7.32 35.95
N LEU A 14 -10.51 8.20 35.31
CA LEU A 14 -11.41 7.84 34.22
C LEU A 14 -10.53 7.55 32.99
N LEU A 15 -10.31 6.27 32.66
CA LEU A 15 -9.76 5.85 31.39
C LEU A 15 -10.84 6.07 30.31
N LEU A 16 -10.79 7.23 29.66
CA LEU A 16 -11.58 7.45 28.43
C LEU A 16 -10.98 6.57 27.33
N PRO A 17 -11.81 5.74 26.67
CA PRO A 17 -11.33 4.99 25.51
C PRO A 17 -10.94 6.00 24.40
N PHE A 18 -9.68 6.00 24.02
CA PHE A 18 -9.23 6.70 22.83
C PHE A 18 -9.81 5.95 21.62
N PHE A 19 -10.91 6.45 21.08
CA PHE A 19 -11.36 6.05 19.75
C PHE A 19 -10.40 6.67 18.75
N VAL A 20 -9.48 5.89 18.22
CA VAL A 20 -8.71 6.26 17.03
C VAL A 20 -9.72 6.23 15.87
N PHE A 21 -10.25 7.37 15.49
CA PHE A 21 -11.02 7.48 14.26
C PHE A 21 -10.05 7.29 13.10
N SER A 22 -10.21 6.19 12.37
CA SER A 22 -9.56 6.03 11.08
C SER A 22 -9.95 7.17 10.16
N GLN A 23 -8.97 7.97 9.73
CA GLN A 23 -9.22 9.07 8.80
C GLN A 23 -8.87 8.61 7.39
N ILE A 24 -9.93 8.41 6.58
CA ILE A 24 -9.76 8.06 5.17
C ILE A 24 -9.53 9.34 4.36
N ARG A 25 -8.46 9.33 3.55
CA ARG A 25 -8.08 10.42 2.64
C ARG A 25 -8.19 9.96 1.19
N ASN A 26 -8.77 10.79 0.34
CA ASN A 26 -8.68 10.63 -1.11
C ASN A 26 -7.69 11.67 -1.62
N ILE A 27 -6.59 11.19 -2.20
CA ILE A 27 -5.45 12.03 -2.57
C ILE A 27 -5.13 11.78 -4.05
N ASP A 28 -5.00 12.87 -4.82
CA ASP A 28 -4.47 12.85 -6.17
C ASP A 28 -2.98 13.27 -6.11
N ALA A 29 -2.09 12.32 -6.37
CA ALA A 29 -0.64 12.53 -6.42
C ALA A 29 -0.15 12.95 -7.82
N GLY A 30 -1.06 13.15 -8.77
CA GLY A 30 -0.80 13.57 -10.14
C GLY A 30 -0.46 12.42 -11.09
N ILE A 31 0.24 11.37 -10.64
CA ILE A 31 0.59 10.18 -11.42
C ILE A 31 -0.22 8.95 -10.99
N TYR A 32 -0.78 8.96 -9.82
CA TYR A 32 -1.73 7.98 -9.28
C TYR A 32 -2.71 8.68 -8.34
N LYS A 33 -3.87 8.07 -8.14
CA LYS A 33 -4.79 8.47 -7.09
C LYS A 33 -4.86 7.38 -6.03
N VAL A 34 -5.00 7.79 -4.79
CA VAL A 34 -5.02 6.86 -3.66
C VAL A 34 -6.15 7.20 -2.67
N LYS A 35 -6.86 6.17 -2.24
CA LYS A 35 -7.68 6.20 -1.04
C LYS A 35 -6.84 5.60 0.09
N TYR A 36 -6.42 6.44 1.04
CA TYR A 36 -5.50 6.09 2.12
C TYR A 36 -6.22 6.08 3.46
N ASP A 37 -5.92 5.11 4.31
CA ASP A 37 -6.42 5.01 5.67
C ASP A 37 -5.29 5.30 6.66
N GLU A 38 -5.36 6.45 7.34
CA GLU A 38 -4.36 6.88 8.32
C GLU A 38 -4.34 5.97 9.57
N GLY A 39 -5.46 5.35 9.92
CA GLY A 39 -5.53 4.42 11.03
C GLY A 39 -4.91 3.06 10.73
N LEU A 40 -4.96 2.61 9.47
CA LEU A 40 -4.26 1.40 9.01
C LEU A 40 -2.82 1.69 8.56
N GLU A 41 -2.51 2.96 8.30
CA GLU A 41 -1.23 3.41 7.72
C GLU A 41 -0.96 2.74 6.37
N ASN A 42 -2.00 2.60 5.55
CA ASN A 42 -1.95 1.89 4.27
C ASN A 42 -2.89 2.50 3.23
N PRO A 43 -2.58 2.38 1.94
CA PRO A 43 -3.56 2.57 0.89
C PRO A 43 -4.64 1.49 1.01
N LEU A 44 -5.91 1.88 0.78
CA LEU A 44 -7.03 0.96 0.58
C LEU A 44 -7.28 0.70 -0.89
N TYR A 45 -6.98 1.69 -1.73
CA TYR A 45 -7.18 1.64 -3.16
C TYR A 45 -6.19 2.57 -3.85
N VAL A 46 -5.62 2.12 -4.95
CA VAL A 46 -4.74 2.92 -5.81
C VAL A 46 -5.14 2.72 -7.26
N GLU A 47 -5.27 3.82 -8.01
CA GLU A 47 -5.49 3.78 -9.45
C GLU A 47 -4.43 4.60 -10.19
N TYR A 48 -3.99 4.09 -11.33
CA TYR A 48 -3.03 4.79 -12.19
C TYR A 48 -3.14 4.33 -13.64
N THR A 49 -2.56 5.14 -14.54
CA THR A 49 -2.35 4.74 -15.93
C THR A 49 -0.86 4.55 -16.16
N ILE A 50 -0.46 3.49 -16.86
CA ILE A 50 0.94 3.27 -17.24
C ILE A 50 1.34 4.32 -18.28
N LEU A 51 2.14 5.30 -17.85
CA LEU A 51 2.53 6.42 -18.70
C LEU A 51 3.86 6.20 -19.40
N CYS A 52 4.69 5.30 -18.88
CA CYS A 52 6.07 5.16 -19.35
C CYS A 52 6.55 3.70 -19.29
N PRO A 53 6.04 2.81 -20.15
CA PRO A 53 6.40 1.40 -20.11
C PRO A 53 7.86 1.09 -20.50
N THR A 54 8.60 2.05 -21.08
CA THR A 54 9.96 1.88 -21.60
C THR A 54 10.97 2.89 -21.06
N GLY A 55 10.65 3.60 -20.00
CA GLY A 55 11.55 4.60 -19.41
C GLY A 55 12.80 3.97 -18.75
N ASN A 56 13.79 4.81 -18.48
CA ASN A 56 15.08 4.40 -17.93
C ASN A 56 15.65 5.36 -16.87
N ALA A 57 14.84 6.25 -16.32
CA ALA A 57 15.28 7.15 -15.26
C ALA A 57 15.80 6.37 -14.05
N SER A 58 16.93 6.83 -13.52
CA SER A 58 17.60 6.15 -12.42
C SER A 58 16.94 6.48 -11.08
N ARG A 59 16.65 5.45 -10.28
CA ARG A 59 16.19 5.58 -8.89
C ARG A 59 17.33 5.73 -7.87
N LYS A 60 18.58 5.90 -8.34
CA LYS A 60 19.74 6.06 -7.44
C LYS A 60 19.56 7.25 -6.50
N GLY A 61 19.68 7.01 -5.20
CA GLY A 61 19.52 8.03 -4.15
C GLY A 61 18.07 8.40 -3.84
N MET A 62 17.08 7.65 -4.34
CA MET A 62 15.69 7.77 -3.90
C MET A 62 15.43 6.87 -2.71
N ASP A 63 14.68 7.37 -1.75
CA ASP A 63 14.10 6.61 -0.64
C ASP A 63 12.66 7.07 -0.44
N PHE A 64 11.87 6.30 0.28
CA PHE A 64 10.49 6.63 0.57
C PHE A 64 10.39 7.86 1.48
N TYR A 65 9.41 8.71 1.18
CA TYR A 65 9.14 9.94 1.91
C TYR A 65 7.70 10.01 2.42
N LYS A 66 7.53 10.71 3.53
CA LYS A 66 6.21 11.04 4.10
C LYS A 66 5.63 12.25 3.39
N VAL A 67 4.32 12.27 3.27
CA VAL A 67 3.58 13.48 2.84
C VAL A 67 3.12 14.23 4.09
N ASP A 68 3.45 15.50 4.16
CA ASP A 68 2.99 16.35 5.26
C ASP A 68 1.46 16.32 5.38
N SER A 69 0.93 16.40 6.57
CA SER A 69 -0.50 16.35 6.88
C SER A 69 -1.22 15.01 6.71
N VAL A 70 -0.51 13.92 6.38
CA VAL A 70 -1.08 12.56 6.34
C VAL A 70 -0.26 11.65 7.23
N HIS A 71 -0.90 10.98 8.17
CA HIS A 71 -0.24 9.95 8.97
C HIS A 71 -0.05 8.70 8.13
N THR A 72 1.21 8.33 7.88
CA THR A 72 1.57 7.19 7.03
C THR A 72 2.52 6.24 7.75
N ALA A 73 2.63 5.02 7.27
CA ALA A 73 3.75 4.14 7.60
C ALA A 73 5.09 4.86 7.38
N ASP A 74 6.13 4.33 7.99
CA ASP A 74 7.50 4.85 7.83
C ASP A 74 8.56 3.74 7.83
N ASN A 75 9.83 4.11 7.92
CA ASN A 75 10.92 3.15 7.90
C ASN A 75 10.88 2.14 9.06
N GLU A 76 10.30 2.51 10.21
CA GLU A 76 10.24 1.62 11.38
C GLU A 76 9.32 0.42 11.13
N ASP A 77 8.24 0.61 10.34
CA ASP A 77 7.28 -0.45 10.02
C ASP A 77 7.88 -1.59 9.20
N TYR A 78 8.98 -1.32 8.50
CA TYR A 78 9.65 -2.28 7.62
C TYR A 78 10.92 -2.89 8.22
N LYS A 79 11.27 -2.55 9.46
CA LYS A 79 12.47 -3.08 10.10
C LYS A 79 12.25 -4.45 10.73
N PHE A 80 13.24 -5.32 10.58
CA PHE A 80 13.32 -6.63 11.24
C PHE A 80 12.13 -7.55 10.99
N ASN A 81 11.53 -7.48 9.82
CA ASN A 81 10.39 -8.30 9.43
C ASN A 81 10.52 -8.81 7.97
N VAL A 82 9.44 -9.40 7.44
CA VAL A 82 9.42 -10.00 6.10
C VAL A 82 8.78 -9.10 5.04
N TRP A 83 8.38 -7.88 5.43
CA TRP A 83 7.65 -6.96 4.57
C TRP A 83 8.59 -6.03 3.81
N ASP A 84 8.38 -5.95 2.51
CA ASP A 84 8.97 -4.91 1.66
C ASP A 84 8.05 -3.68 1.64
N LYS A 85 8.61 -2.51 1.34
CA LYS A 85 7.85 -1.33 0.91
C LYS A 85 7.30 -1.61 -0.50
N GLY A 86 6.22 -2.39 -0.58
CA GLY A 86 5.61 -2.78 -1.84
C GLY A 86 4.96 -1.58 -2.51
N HIS A 87 5.42 -1.20 -3.69
CA HIS A 87 4.76 -0.17 -4.48
C HIS A 87 3.41 -0.66 -4.99
N MET A 88 2.37 0.16 -4.86
CA MET A 88 1.10 -0.10 -5.54
C MET A 88 1.15 0.42 -6.99
N ALA A 89 1.53 1.67 -7.21
CA ALA A 89 1.90 2.19 -8.53
C ALA A 89 3.41 2.01 -8.73
N PRO A 90 3.85 1.09 -9.61
CA PRO A 90 5.25 0.67 -9.71
C PRO A 90 6.16 1.77 -10.22
N ALA A 91 7.35 1.88 -9.65
CA ALA A 91 8.35 2.85 -10.08
C ALA A 91 8.74 2.70 -11.58
N ALA A 92 8.68 1.47 -12.11
CA ALA A 92 9.03 1.19 -13.50
C ALA A 92 8.01 1.72 -14.52
N ASP A 93 6.78 2.00 -14.09
CA ASP A 93 5.70 2.51 -14.95
C ASP A 93 5.75 4.03 -15.11
N PHE A 94 6.63 4.71 -14.36
CA PHE A 94 6.77 6.17 -14.30
C PHE A 94 8.21 6.65 -14.48
N ASN A 95 9.09 5.82 -15.01
CA ASN A 95 10.53 6.11 -15.09
C ASN A 95 10.97 6.79 -16.40
N CYS A 96 10.08 7.54 -17.09
CA CYS A 96 10.45 8.42 -18.19
C CYS A 96 11.22 9.65 -17.72
N ASP A 97 10.86 10.19 -16.58
CA ASP A 97 11.63 11.24 -15.94
C ASP A 97 11.78 11.00 -14.44
N ARG A 98 12.70 11.74 -13.84
CA ARG A 98 13.08 11.55 -12.44
C ARG A 98 12.02 12.08 -11.46
N GLU A 99 11.25 13.09 -11.83
CA GLU A 99 10.21 13.66 -10.96
C GLU A 99 9.03 12.71 -10.84
N MET A 100 8.53 12.18 -11.98
CA MET A 100 7.47 11.17 -11.97
C MET A 100 7.90 9.93 -11.17
N LEU A 101 9.11 9.44 -11.44
CA LEU A 101 9.69 8.31 -10.73
C LEU A 101 9.74 8.56 -9.21
N TYR A 102 10.18 9.76 -8.78
CA TYR A 102 10.27 10.11 -7.36
C TYR A 102 8.91 10.10 -6.67
N LYS A 103 7.83 10.54 -7.34
CA LYS A 103 6.47 10.53 -6.79
C LYS A 103 6.00 9.13 -6.39
N THR A 104 6.51 8.07 -7.04
CA THR A 104 6.17 6.69 -6.67
C THR A 104 6.75 6.27 -5.32
N PHE A 105 7.79 6.94 -4.82
CA PHE A 105 8.44 6.65 -3.52
C PHE A 105 7.75 7.33 -2.32
N SER A 106 6.50 7.75 -2.46
CA SER A 106 5.67 8.19 -1.34
C SER A 106 5.18 7.00 -0.51
N TYR A 107 5.16 7.12 0.83
CA TYR A 107 4.50 6.12 1.68
C TYR A 107 2.99 6.00 1.42
N LEU A 108 2.36 6.99 0.79
CA LEU A 108 0.98 6.85 0.29
C LEU A 108 0.81 5.74 -0.74
N ASN A 109 1.89 5.42 -1.45
CA ASN A 109 1.94 4.42 -2.52
C ASN A 109 2.56 3.09 -2.07
N SER A 110 2.88 2.93 -0.79
CA SER A 110 3.51 1.72 -0.28
C SER A 110 2.59 0.95 0.65
N SER A 111 2.73 -0.36 0.63
CA SER A 111 2.05 -1.28 1.52
C SER A 111 3.04 -2.29 2.10
N LEU A 112 2.75 -2.84 3.28
CA LEU A 112 3.50 -3.95 3.88
C LEU A 112 3.28 -5.22 3.06
N GLN A 113 4.04 -5.40 2.00
CA GLN A 113 3.91 -6.52 1.07
C GLN A 113 4.94 -7.61 1.37
N HIS A 114 4.51 -8.87 1.43
CA HIS A 114 5.44 -9.98 1.67
C HIS A 114 6.54 -10.01 0.61
N LYS A 115 7.79 -10.08 1.05
CA LYS A 115 8.98 -9.96 0.17
C LYS A 115 8.98 -10.96 -0.97
N SER A 116 8.53 -12.22 -0.73
CA SER A 116 8.47 -13.24 -1.78
C SER A 116 7.42 -12.90 -2.84
N LEU A 117 6.26 -12.39 -2.44
CA LEU A 117 5.24 -11.90 -3.36
C LEU A 117 5.74 -10.68 -4.15
N ASN A 118 6.21 -9.64 -3.45
CA ASN A 118 6.66 -8.39 -4.06
C ASN A 118 7.79 -8.58 -5.08
N ARG A 119 8.74 -9.45 -4.78
CA ARG A 119 9.92 -9.70 -5.63
C ARG A 119 9.71 -10.80 -6.68
N GLY A 120 8.64 -11.58 -6.54
CA GLY A 120 8.24 -12.68 -7.41
C GLY A 120 7.04 -12.32 -8.29
N GLU A 121 5.91 -12.98 -8.06
CA GLU A 121 4.73 -12.98 -8.94
C GLU A 121 4.13 -11.58 -9.16
N TRP A 122 4.15 -10.72 -8.15
CA TRP A 122 3.69 -9.34 -8.27
C TRP A 122 4.55 -8.55 -9.27
N LYS A 123 5.88 -8.66 -9.16
CA LYS A 123 6.82 -8.01 -10.07
C LYS A 123 6.70 -8.54 -11.51
N GLU A 124 6.48 -9.86 -11.70
CA GLU A 124 6.30 -10.42 -13.04
C GLU A 124 4.97 -9.95 -13.66
N LEU A 125 3.90 -9.81 -12.85
CA LEU A 125 2.65 -9.20 -13.32
C LEU A 125 2.85 -7.73 -13.73
N GLU A 126 3.58 -6.92 -12.96
CA GLU A 126 3.92 -5.54 -13.32
C GLU A 126 4.71 -5.45 -14.64
N LYS A 127 5.55 -6.42 -14.90
CA LYS A 127 6.25 -6.50 -16.20
C LYS A 127 5.26 -6.77 -17.32
N TYR A 128 4.34 -7.71 -17.13
CA TYR A 128 3.29 -8.02 -18.10
C TYR A 128 2.37 -6.83 -18.38
N GLU A 129 2.01 -6.03 -17.37
CA GLU A 129 1.26 -4.79 -17.53
C GLU A 129 1.95 -3.80 -18.48
N ARG A 130 3.27 -3.65 -18.36
CA ARG A 130 4.06 -2.81 -19.28
C ARG A 130 4.12 -3.39 -20.70
N GLU A 131 4.20 -4.69 -20.85
CA GLU A 131 4.14 -5.36 -22.15
C GLU A 131 2.79 -5.12 -22.84
N LEU A 132 1.69 -5.16 -22.08
CA LEU A 132 0.36 -4.78 -22.57
C LEU A 132 0.31 -3.30 -22.98
N ALA A 133 0.86 -2.39 -22.17
CA ALA A 133 0.89 -0.98 -22.49
C ALA A 133 1.70 -0.67 -23.76
N ILE A 134 2.74 -1.45 -24.06
CA ILE A 134 3.51 -1.34 -25.31
C ILE A 134 2.73 -1.89 -26.50
N SER A 135 2.01 -3.00 -26.34
CA SER A 135 1.38 -3.70 -27.45
C SER A 135 -0.05 -3.28 -27.74
N GLU A 136 -0.82 -2.88 -26.71
CA GLU A 136 -2.26 -2.61 -26.81
C GLU A 136 -2.57 -1.10 -26.59
N GLY A 137 -1.60 -0.28 -26.17
CA GLY A 137 -1.79 1.13 -25.84
C GLY A 137 -2.07 1.35 -24.35
N PRO A 138 -2.73 2.46 -23.96
CA PRO A 138 -2.87 2.83 -22.56
C PRO A 138 -3.50 1.72 -21.72
N VAL A 139 -2.87 1.41 -20.60
CA VAL A 139 -3.35 0.46 -19.59
C VAL A 139 -3.65 1.22 -18.31
N ASN A 140 -4.89 1.09 -17.81
CA ASN A 140 -5.26 1.56 -16.48
C ASN A 140 -5.18 0.40 -15.50
N VAL A 141 -4.68 0.68 -14.31
CA VAL A 141 -4.54 -0.32 -13.25
C VAL A 141 -5.23 0.18 -11.99
N GLU A 142 -6.00 -0.70 -11.38
CA GLU A 142 -6.67 -0.47 -10.12
C GLU A 142 -6.25 -1.56 -9.13
N ILE A 143 -5.91 -1.16 -7.91
CA ILE A 143 -5.48 -2.06 -6.86
C ILE A 143 -6.30 -1.81 -5.60
N GLU A 144 -6.95 -2.86 -5.11
CA GLU A 144 -7.58 -2.89 -3.79
C GLU A 144 -6.62 -3.57 -2.80
N VAL A 145 -6.36 -2.93 -1.68
CA VAL A 145 -5.61 -3.49 -0.56
C VAL A 145 -6.61 -3.97 0.49
N LEU A 146 -6.63 -5.26 0.75
CA LEU A 146 -7.65 -5.92 1.55
C LEU A 146 -7.14 -6.24 2.95
N PHE A 147 -7.94 -5.95 3.95
CA PHE A 147 -7.65 -6.20 5.36
C PHE A 147 -8.70 -7.11 5.99
N GLU A 148 -8.32 -7.78 7.07
CA GLU A 148 -9.27 -8.39 7.97
C GLU A 148 -9.96 -7.31 8.83
N GLU A 149 -11.06 -7.64 9.48
CA GLU A 149 -11.77 -6.71 10.38
C GLU A 149 -10.86 -6.18 11.49
N ASN A 150 -10.00 -7.05 12.04
CA ASN A 150 -8.97 -6.71 13.02
C ASN A 150 -7.60 -7.14 12.48
N PRO A 151 -6.98 -6.35 11.60
CA PRO A 151 -5.77 -6.76 10.94
C PRO A 151 -4.58 -6.83 11.91
N PRO A 152 -3.69 -7.82 11.75
CA PRO A 152 -2.43 -7.82 12.48
C PRO A 152 -1.62 -6.56 12.13
N ARG A 153 -0.75 -6.15 13.06
CA ARG A 153 0.09 -4.97 12.90
C ARG A 153 1.54 -5.29 13.16
N VAL A 154 2.43 -4.55 12.52
CA VAL A 154 3.83 -4.52 12.91
C VAL A 154 4.00 -3.72 14.22
N PRO A 155 5.10 -3.91 14.97
CA PRO A 155 5.30 -3.21 16.25
C PRO A 155 5.29 -1.68 16.15
N ALA A 156 5.63 -1.10 15.00
CA ALA A 156 5.64 0.34 14.79
C ALA A 156 4.23 0.92 14.55
N GLY A 157 3.25 0.12 14.08
CA GLY A 157 1.85 0.53 14.04
C GLY A 157 1.10 0.15 12.78
N ALA A 158 1.76 0.12 11.63
CA ALA A 158 1.11 -0.13 10.35
C ALA A 158 0.43 -1.52 10.30
N ALA A 159 -0.78 -1.57 9.75
CA ALA A 159 -1.54 -2.80 9.59
C ALA A 159 -0.97 -3.65 8.45
N ILE A 160 -1.01 -4.96 8.62
CA ILE A 160 -0.57 -5.92 7.60
C ILE A 160 -1.78 -6.29 6.74
N PRO A 161 -1.75 -6.00 5.43
CA PRO A 161 -2.83 -6.41 4.52
C PRO A 161 -2.93 -7.93 4.44
N LYS A 162 -4.16 -8.42 4.28
CA LYS A 162 -4.44 -9.83 4.03
C LYS A 162 -4.15 -10.23 2.59
N ALA A 163 -4.52 -9.37 1.65
CA ALA A 163 -4.48 -9.69 0.22
C ALA A 163 -4.52 -8.42 -0.63
N TYR A 164 -4.28 -8.60 -1.92
CA TYR A 164 -4.40 -7.58 -2.95
C TYR A 164 -5.28 -8.10 -4.09
N LYS A 165 -6.20 -7.25 -4.58
CA LYS A 165 -6.82 -7.42 -5.88
C LYS A 165 -6.23 -6.42 -6.84
N LYS A 166 -5.94 -6.85 -8.06
CA LYS A 166 -5.41 -5.99 -9.10
C LYS A 166 -6.23 -6.17 -10.37
N HIS A 167 -6.72 -5.07 -10.92
CA HIS A 167 -7.43 -5.02 -12.17
C HIS A 167 -6.56 -4.30 -13.20
N ILE A 168 -6.33 -4.95 -14.33
CA ILE A 168 -5.57 -4.42 -15.47
C ILE A 168 -6.57 -4.20 -16.60
N ILE A 169 -6.77 -2.95 -16.97
CA ILE A 169 -7.82 -2.51 -17.88
C ILE A 169 -7.17 -1.99 -19.15
N THR A 170 -7.34 -2.73 -20.25
CA THR A 170 -6.94 -2.31 -21.60
C THR A 170 -8.16 -1.80 -22.38
N SER A 171 -7.95 -1.33 -23.59
CA SER A 171 -9.05 -0.94 -24.50
C SER A 171 -9.98 -2.11 -24.89
N SER A 172 -9.51 -3.36 -24.76
CA SER A 172 -10.19 -4.55 -25.25
C SER A 172 -10.71 -5.48 -24.15
N ARG A 173 -10.13 -5.43 -22.95
CA ARG A 173 -10.44 -6.38 -21.87
C ARG A 173 -10.02 -5.86 -20.49
N THR A 174 -10.58 -6.49 -19.46
CA THR A 174 -10.12 -6.36 -18.07
C THR A 174 -9.60 -7.71 -17.61
N LEU A 175 -8.41 -7.70 -16.99
CA LEU A 175 -7.80 -8.87 -16.35
C LEU A 175 -7.79 -8.63 -14.85
N CYS A 176 -8.19 -9.63 -14.06
CA CYS A 176 -8.32 -9.50 -12.62
C CYS A 176 -7.48 -10.56 -11.92
N TYR A 177 -6.75 -10.14 -10.90
CA TYR A 177 -5.86 -10.99 -10.12
C TYR A 177 -6.13 -10.84 -8.63
N TYR A 178 -5.88 -11.91 -7.89
CA TYR A 178 -5.99 -11.93 -6.43
C TYR A 178 -4.76 -12.61 -5.82
N PHE A 179 -4.05 -11.90 -4.97
CA PHE A 179 -2.86 -12.39 -4.28
C PHE A 179 -3.07 -12.34 -2.77
N LEU A 180 -2.87 -13.45 -2.08
CA LEU A 180 -2.67 -13.41 -0.64
C LEU A 180 -1.33 -12.74 -0.34
N ASN A 181 -1.28 -11.99 0.76
CA ASN A 181 -0.07 -11.28 1.16
C ASN A 181 0.87 -12.19 1.96
N GLU A 182 1.34 -13.24 1.30
CA GLU A 182 2.21 -14.27 1.87
C GLU A 182 3.22 -14.76 0.83
N GLU A 183 4.03 -15.74 1.19
CA GLU A 183 4.89 -16.41 0.21
C GLU A 183 4.03 -17.21 -0.78
N PRO A 184 4.10 -16.91 -2.09
CA PRO A 184 3.31 -17.63 -3.09
C PRO A 184 3.68 -19.11 -3.14
N VAL A 185 2.68 -19.97 -3.08
CA VAL A 185 2.86 -21.43 -3.19
C VAL A 185 2.92 -21.91 -4.64
N GLU A 186 2.40 -21.12 -5.57
CA GLU A 186 2.40 -21.38 -7.01
C GLU A 186 3.33 -20.41 -7.72
N GLN A 187 3.94 -20.85 -8.81
CA GLN A 187 4.76 -20.02 -9.69
C GLN A 187 4.01 -19.68 -10.97
N GLY A 188 4.22 -18.47 -11.46
CA GLY A 188 3.51 -17.90 -12.59
C GLY A 188 2.32 -17.06 -12.16
N PHE A 189 2.37 -15.75 -12.43
CA PHE A 189 1.32 -14.81 -12.04
C PHE A 189 -0.05 -15.15 -12.64
N ASP A 190 -0.10 -15.88 -13.75
CA ASP A 190 -1.32 -16.40 -14.39
C ASP A 190 -2.15 -17.29 -13.47
N LYS A 191 -1.53 -17.96 -12.50
CA LYS A 191 -2.21 -18.80 -11.49
C LYS A 191 -3.07 -18.00 -10.51
N PHE A 192 -2.81 -16.71 -10.38
CA PHE A 192 -3.52 -15.80 -9.51
C PHE A 192 -4.64 -15.04 -10.22
N GLN A 193 -4.88 -15.34 -11.50
CA GLN A 193 -5.97 -14.74 -12.27
C GLN A 193 -7.33 -15.26 -11.79
N ILE A 194 -8.25 -14.33 -11.60
CA ILE A 194 -9.64 -14.62 -11.19
C ILE A 194 -10.63 -14.07 -12.21
N LYS A 195 -11.91 -14.48 -12.12
CA LYS A 195 -12.97 -13.81 -12.86
C LYS A 195 -13.18 -12.40 -12.33
N CYS A 196 -13.22 -11.42 -13.22
CA CYS A 196 -13.61 -10.08 -12.84
C CYS A 196 -15.09 -10.11 -12.38
N GLN A 197 -15.33 -9.59 -11.19
CA GLN A 197 -16.67 -9.36 -10.66
C GLN A 197 -17.03 -7.91 -10.95
N HIS A 198 -18.14 -7.70 -11.61
CA HIS A 198 -18.72 -6.38 -11.91
C HIS A 198 -19.55 -5.90 -10.73
#